data_e1b74f614ffb7b2d38453bef782aaefd
#
_entry.id   e1b74f614ffb7b2d38453bef782aaefd
#
_cell.length_a   1.000
_cell.length_b   1.000
_cell.length_c   1.000
_cell.angle_alpha   90.00
_cell.angle_beta   90.00
_cell.angle_gamma   90.00
#
_symmetry.space_group_name_H-M   'P 1'
#
loop_
_entity.id
_entity.type
_entity.pdbx_description
1 polymer ?
#
loop_
_entity_poly.entity_id
_entity_poly.type
_entity_poly.pdbx_seq_one_letter_code
_entity_poly.pdbx_strand_id
1 'polypeptide(L)'
;MLLGFSLNTFAQEEINAQKYTAHNKGKFFVSWGGNRESYSKSDVTFKGKDYNFTVDNMTAHDKPKGWHLDYINPVKMTIPQTNFRLGYFINDHYSVAIGVDHMKYVMTQNQTANVTGTISLPIADAGNLKNGIYNNTPVNFTDETFLT
;
A
#
# COMPACT_ATOMS: atom_id res chain seq x y z
N MET A 1 -12.99 63.17 -11.99
CA MET A 1 -12.21 62.29 -12.87
C MET A 1 -12.46 60.83 -12.38
N LEU A 2 -13.45 60.15 -12.98
CA LEU A 2 -13.83 58.78 -12.63
C LEU A 2 -13.03 57.82 -13.54
N LEU A 3 -12.15 56.99 -12.94
CA LEU A 3 -11.50 55.89 -13.64
C LEU A 3 -12.46 54.69 -13.66
N GLY A 4 -12.99 54.38 -14.84
CA GLY A 4 -13.75 53.17 -15.08
C GLY A 4 -12.80 51.98 -15.22
N PHE A 5 -12.89 51.01 -14.31
CA PHE A 5 -12.28 49.69 -14.47
C PHE A 5 -13.20 48.84 -15.35
N SER A 6 -12.77 48.54 -16.56
CA SER A 6 -13.40 47.51 -17.40
C SER A 6 -12.91 46.13 -16.95
N LEU A 7 -13.77 45.37 -16.32
CA LEU A 7 -13.56 43.94 -16.07
C LEU A 7 -13.76 43.20 -17.40
N ASN A 8 -12.67 42.74 -17.99
CA ASN A 8 -12.72 41.77 -19.07
C ASN A 8 -13.16 40.42 -18.47
N THR A 9 -14.41 40.06 -18.58
CA THR A 9 -14.88 38.70 -18.40
C THR A 9 -14.35 37.86 -19.54
N PHE A 10 -13.32 37.06 -19.29
CA PHE A 10 -12.97 35.98 -20.17
C PHE A 10 -14.17 35.03 -20.21
N ALA A 11 -14.86 34.97 -21.33
CA ALA A 11 -15.84 33.94 -21.60
C ALA A 11 -15.09 32.59 -21.48
N GLN A 12 -15.49 31.78 -20.55
CA GLN A 12 -15.04 30.44 -20.41
C GLN A 12 -15.46 29.70 -21.69
N GLU A 13 -14.52 29.42 -22.57
CA GLU A 13 -14.78 28.51 -23.70
C GLU A 13 -15.37 27.23 -23.07
N GLU A 14 -16.59 26.90 -23.48
CA GLU A 14 -17.17 25.59 -23.19
C GLU A 14 -16.19 24.55 -23.73
N ILE A 15 -15.46 23.92 -22.82
CA ILE A 15 -14.66 22.75 -23.16
C ILE A 15 -15.69 21.70 -23.60
N ASN A 16 -15.90 21.61 -24.91
CA ASN A 16 -16.67 20.53 -25.50
C ASN A 16 -16.05 19.23 -25.01
N ALA A 17 -16.62 18.67 -23.96
CA ALA A 17 -16.19 17.39 -23.42
C ALA A 17 -16.23 16.39 -24.58
N GLN A 18 -15.07 16.02 -25.09
CA GLN A 18 -14.93 15.16 -26.25
C GLN A 18 -15.72 13.89 -25.94
N LYS A 19 -16.84 13.69 -26.64
CA LYS A 19 -17.72 12.56 -26.41
C LYS A 19 -16.89 11.29 -26.55
N TYR A 20 -16.85 10.49 -25.50
CA TYR A 20 -16.14 9.19 -25.52
C TYR A 20 -16.69 8.33 -26.65
N THR A 21 -15.91 8.14 -27.70
CA THR A 21 -16.29 7.43 -28.92
C THR A 21 -15.58 6.08 -29.07
N ALA A 22 -14.89 5.62 -28.05
CA ALA A 22 -14.16 4.36 -28.15
C ALA A 22 -15.11 3.17 -28.15
N HIS A 23 -14.97 2.32 -29.18
CA HIS A 23 -15.65 1.05 -29.27
C HIS A 23 -14.78 -0.04 -28.65
N ASN A 24 -15.05 -0.36 -27.39
CA ASN A 24 -14.23 -1.28 -26.62
C ASN A 24 -14.84 -2.68 -26.47
N LYS A 25 -16.14 -2.82 -26.69
CA LYS A 25 -16.83 -4.12 -26.57
C LYS A 25 -16.07 -5.25 -27.26
N GLY A 26 -15.82 -6.32 -26.54
CA GLY A 26 -15.14 -7.51 -27.04
C GLY A 26 -13.61 -7.41 -27.07
N LYS A 27 -13.01 -6.29 -26.61
CA LYS A 27 -11.55 -6.13 -26.57
C LYS A 27 -10.98 -6.58 -25.22
N PHE A 28 -9.78 -7.14 -25.28
CA PHE A 28 -8.96 -7.37 -24.11
C PHE A 28 -8.04 -6.16 -23.86
N PHE A 29 -7.70 -5.98 -22.60
CA PHE A 29 -6.65 -5.03 -22.22
C PHE A 29 -5.72 -5.64 -21.18
N VAL A 30 -4.49 -5.17 -21.20
CA VAL A 30 -3.48 -5.46 -20.18
C VAL A 30 -3.05 -4.13 -19.59
N SER A 31 -2.99 -4.08 -18.26
CA SER A 31 -2.43 -2.95 -17.54
C SER A 31 -1.31 -3.45 -16.65
N TRP A 32 -0.19 -2.77 -16.69
CA TRP A 32 0.96 -3.05 -15.85
C TRP A 32 1.53 -1.73 -15.33
N GLY A 33 1.88 -1.68 -14.06
CA GLY A 33 2.43 -0.49 -13.43
C GLY A 33 3.13 -0.77 -12.13
N GLY A 34 3.70 0.27 -11.54
CA GLY A 34 4.18 0.28 -10.16
C GLY A 34 3.19 0.98 -9.25
N ASN A 35 3.19 0.63 -7.96
CA ASN A 35 2.40 1.27 -6.93
C ASN A 35 3.28 1.83 -5.81
N ARG A 36 2.72 2.79 -5.11
CA ARG A 36 3.23 3.36 -3.87
C ARG A 36 2.13 3.29 -2.83
N GLU A 37 2.49 2.88 -1.63
CA GLU A 37 1.55 2.69 -0.55
C GLU A 37 1.82 3.65 0.60
N SER A 38 0.76 4.15 1.20
CA SER A 38 0.79 4.93 2.43
C SER A 38 -0.08 4.26 3.47
N TYR A 39 0.46 4.05 4.66
CA TYR A 39 -0.23 3.33 5.73
C TYR A 39 -0.57 4.27 6.86
N SER A 40 -1.82 4.22 7.31
CA SER A 40 -2.20 4.78 8.61
C SER A 40 -1.62 3.91 9.74
N LYS A 41 -1.55 4.45 10.96
CA LYS A 41 -1.23 3.66 12.15
C LYS A 41 -2.22 2.51 12.26
N SER A 42 -1.72 1.32 12.54
CA SER A 42 -2.50 0.09 12.55
C SER A 42 -2.16 -0.76 13.77
N ASP A 43 -3.16 -1.45 14.29
CA ASP A 43 -2.97 -2.52 15.26
C ASP A 43 -2.72 -3.81 14.48
N VAL A 44 -1.61 -4.46 14.77
CA VAL A 44 -1.22 -5.69 14.08
C VAL A 44 -1.16 -6.84 15.06
N THR A 45 -2.00 -7.85 14.83
CA THR A 45 -2.04 -9.05 15.65
C THR A 45 -1.26 -10.19 15.01
N PHE A 46 -0.35 -10.75 15.78
CA PHE A 46 0.44 -11.92 15.43
C PHE A 46 -0.09 -13.13 16.22
N LYS A 47 -0.44 -14.20 15.51
CA LYS A 47 -0.99 -15.40 16.12
C LYS A 47 -0.33 -16.65 15.57
N GLY A 48 0.21 -17.45 16.46
CA GLY A 48 0.83 -18.74 16.14
C GLY A 48 0.59 -19.74 17.26
N LYS A 49 1.28 -20.88 17.20
CA LYS A 49 1.14 -21.93 18.22
C LYS A 49 1.61 -21.45 19.60
N ASP A 50 2.71 -20.74 19.63
CA ASP A 50 3.42 -20.37 20.86
C ASP A 50 3.42 -18.86 21.11
N TYR A 51 2.58 -18.09 20.38
CA TYR A 51 2.41 -16.66 20.57
C TYR A 51 1.02 -16.19 20.12
N ASN A 52 0.50 -15.20 20.83
CA ASN A 52 -0.70 -14.46 20.44
C ASN A 52 -0.59 -13.07 21.06
N PHE A 53 -0.16 -12.10 20.26
CA PHE A 53 0.03 -10.74 20.73
C PHE A 53 -0.35 -9.71 19.65
N THR A 54 -0.71 -8.52 20.10
CA THR A 54 -1.02 -7.36 19.27
C THR A 54 -0.04 -6.25 19.56
N VAL A 55 0.44 -5.60 18.54
CA VAL A 55 1.21 -4.35 18.60
C VAL A 55 0.29 -3.22 18.18
N ASP A 56 0.06 -2.28 19.09
CA ASP A 56 -0.92 -1.21 18.91
C ASP A 56 -0.30 0.02 18.24
N ASN A 57 -1.09 0.68 17.38
CA ASN A 57 -0.73 1.95 16.73
C ASN A 57 0.62 1.96 16.00
N MET A 58 1.00 0.84 15.44
CA MET A 58 2.26 0.67 14.72
C MET A 58 2.29 1.53 13.45
N THR A 59 3.38 2.26 13.25
CA THR A 59 3.65 2.97 11.99
C THR A 59 4.39 2.07 11.01
N ALA A 60 3.99 2.13 9.75
CA ALA A 60 4.62 1.40 8.68
C ALA A 60 4.79 2.26 7.43
N HIS A 61 5.67 1.85 6.56
CA HIS A 61 5.92 2.48 5.28
C HIS A 61 6.06 1.41 4.18
N ASP A 62 5.90 1.82 2.95
CA ASP A 62 6.25 0.98 1.82
C ASP A 62 7.78 0.94 1.63
N LYS A 63 8.28 -0.08 0.94
CA LYS A 63 9.71 -0.21 0.59
C LYS A 63 9.84 -0.51 -0.90
N PRO A 64 9.53 0.47 -1.77
CA PRO A 64 9.67 0.25 -3.20
C PRO A 64 11.14 0.10 -3.54
N LYS A 65 11.44 -0.82 -4.43
CA LYS A 65 12.72 -0.85 -5.11
C LYS A 65 12.75 0.34 -6.07
N GLY A 66 13.74 1.22 -5.98
CA GLY A 66 13.89 2.37 -6.90
C GLY A 66 13.82 1.95 -8.37
N TRP A 67 13.87 2.89 -9.30
CA TRP A 67 13.83 2.61 -10.74
C TRP A 67 14.84 1.52 -11.11
N HIS A 68 14.32 0.35 -11.54
CA HIS A 68 15.12 -0.81 -11.87
C HIS A 68 14.45 -1.62 -12.99
N LEU A 69 15.25 -2.23 -13.86
CA LEU A 69 14.76 -3.06 -14.97
C LEU A 69 13.95 -4.29 -14.50
N ASP A 70 14.05 -4.66 -13.22
CA ASP A 70 13.24 -5.74 -12.64
C ASP A 70 11.73 -5.47 -12.73
N TYR A 71 11.29 -4.19 -12.86
CA TYR A 71 9.89 -3.84 -13.10
C TYR A 71 9.36 -4.34 -14.44
N ILE A 72 10.24 -4.59 -15.41
CA ILE A 72 9.90 -5.08 -16.75
C ILE A 72 10.06 -6.60 -16.85
N ASN A 73 10.69 -7.24 -15.86
CA ASN A 73 10.99 -8.67 -15.89
C ASN A 73 9.85 -9.50 -15.28
N PRO A 74 9.08 -10.26 -16.08
CA PRO A 74 7.94 -11.04 -15.57
C PRO A 74 8.32 -12.16 -14.58
N VAL A 75 9.58 -12.60 -14.59
CA VAL A 75 10.07 -13.64 -13.65
C VAL A 75 10.35 -13.04 -12.27
N LYS A 76 10.59 -11.73 -12.20
CA LYS A 76 10.90 -11.01 -10.96
C LYS A 76 9.76 -10.12 -10.46
N MET A 77 8.54 -10.35 -10.92
CA MET A 77 7.35 -9.52 -10.58
C MET A 77 7.05 -9.43 -9.08
N THR A 78 7.53 -10.36 -8.28
CA THR A 78 7.33 -10.37 -6.82
C THR A 78 8.30 -9.48 -6.04
N ILE A 79 9.39 -9.01 -6.65
CA ILE A 79 10.42 -8.21 -5.97
C ILE A 79 10.09 -6.71 -5.97
N PRO A 80 9.70 -6.08 -7.12
CA PRO A 80 9.23 -4.70 -7.14
C PRO A 80 7.76 -4.61 -6.73
N GLN A 81 7.34 -3.45 -6.22
CA GLN A 81 5.92 -3.16 -5.99
C GLN A 81 5.25 -2.91 -7.35
N THR A 82 4.66 -3.95 -7.88
CA THR A 82 4.02 -3.94 -9.20
C THR A 82 2.55 -4.33 -9.09
N ASN A 83 1.76 -3.79 -10.01
CA ASN A 83 0.42 -4.24 -10.27
C ASN A 83 0.31 -4.74 -11.72
N PHE A 84 -0.48 -5.78 -11.90
CA PHE A 84 -0.81 -6.36 -13.20
C PHE A 84 -2.30 -6.62 -13.28
N ARG A 85 -2.90 -6.26 -14.40
CA ARG A 85 -4.32 -6.52 -14.67
C ARG A 85 -4.50 -7.05 -16.08
N LEU A 86 -5.33 -8.06 -16.21
CA LEU A 86 -5.86 -8.54 -17.49
C LEU A 86 -7.37 -8.36 -17.46
N GLY A 87 -7.91 -7.66 -18.43
CA GLY A 87 -9.33 -7.38 -18.47
C GLY A 87 -9.95 -7.56 -19.84
N TYR A 88 -11.28 -7.63 -19.83
CA TYR A 88 -12.12 -7.79 -21.01
C TYR A 88 -13.31 -6.84 -20.95
N PHE A 89 -13.58 -6.11 -22.01
CA PHE A 89 -14.72 -5.20 -22.14
C PHE A 89 -15.99 -5.96 -22.52
N ILE A 90 -16.95 -6.00 -21.60
CA ILE A 90 -18.28 -6.58 -21.83
C ILE A 90 -19.08 -5.70 -22.80
N ASN A 91 -18.95 -4.39 -22.66
CA ASN A 91 -19.49 -3.38 -23.55
C ASN A 91 -18.52 -2.19 -23.64
N ASP A 92 -18.92 -1.10 -24.30
CA ASP A 92 -18.03 0.05 -24.51
C ASP A 92 -17.66 0.79 -23.22
N HIS A 93 -18.41 0.61 -22.13
CA HIS A 93 -18.25 1.33 -20.87
C HIS A 93 -17.82 0.45 -19.69
N TYR A 94 -18.12 -0.85 -19.72
CA TYR A 94 -17.86 -1.77 -18.61
C TYR A 94 -16.90 -2.88 -18.99
N SER A 95 -15.96 -3.12 -18.10
CA SER A 95 -15.01 -4.23 -18.22
C SER A 95 -14.94 -5.03 -16.92
N VAL A 96 -14.54 -6.28 -17.04
CA VAL A 96 -14.14 -7.13 -15.92
C VAL A 96 -12.65 -7.38 -16.04
N ALA A 97 -11.93 -7.31 -14.93
CA ALA A 97 -10.50 -7.58 -14.89
C ALA A 97 -10.14 -8.44 -13.69
N ILE A 98 -9.14 -9.29 -13.88
CA ILE A 98 -8.41 -9.96 -12.81
C ILE A 98 -7.03 -9.36 -12.72
N GLY A 99 -6.48 -9.29 -11.51
CA GLY A 99 -5.16 -8.68 -11.32
C GLY A 99 -4.47 -9.18 -10.07
N VAL A 100 -3.18 -8.91 -10.04
CA VAL A 100 -2.30 -9.16 -8.90
C VAL A 100 -1.61 -7.85 -8.55
N ASP A 101 -1.66 -7.51 -7.26
CA ASP A 101 -0.94 -6.38 -6.69
C ASP A 101 0.09 -6.90 -5.70
N HIS A 102 1.31 -6.40 -5.79
CA HIS A 102 2.36 -6.66 -4.82
C HIS A 102 2.64 -5.38 -4.03
N MET A 103 2.39 -5.46 -2.73
CA MET A 103 2.67 -4.37 -1.80
C MET A 103 3.66 -4.84 -0.72
N LYS A 104 4.35 -3.90 -0.09
CA LYS A 104 5.22 -4.15 1.05
C LYS A 104 4.77 -3.29 2.21
N TYR A 105 4.43 -3.93 3.31
CA TYR A 105 4.16 -3.29 4.58
C TYR A 105 5.37 -3.51 5.48
N VAL A 106 6.15 -2.46 5.69
CA VAL A 106 7.39 -2.52 6.47
C VAL A 106 7.23 -1.64 7.70
N MET A 107 7.39 -2.24 8.87
CA MET A 107 7.37 -1.50 10.13
C MET A 107 8.47 -0.44 10.15
N THR A 108 8.12 0.77 10.57
CA THR A 108 9.10 1.83 10.74
C THR A 108 10.00 1.52 11.94
N GLN A 109 11.30 1.55 11.72
CA GLN A 109 12.31 1.32 12.77
C GLN A 109 12.32 2.45 13.81
N ASN A 110 12.88 2.17 14.98
CA ASN A 110 13.03 3.12 16.07
C ASN A 110 11.71 3.75 16.54
N GLN A 111 10.66 2.95 16.60
CA GLN A 111 9.38 3.36 17.16
C GLN A 111 9.09 2.61 18.48
N THR A 112 8.38 3.28 19.37
CA THR A 112 7.82 2.64 20.56
C THR A 112 6.33 2.38 20.30
N ALA A 113 5.91 1.14 20.49
CA ALA A 113 4.51 0.75 20.40
C ALA A 113 4.13 -0.13 21.60
N ASN A 114 2.86 -0.08 22.00
CA ASN A 114 2.37 -0.91 23.08
C ASN A 114 2.07 -2.32 22.59
N VAL A 115 2.40 -3.30 23.40
CA VAL A 115 2.17 -4.72 23.11
C VAL A 115 1.22 -5.30 24.14
N THR A 116 0.26 -6.09 23.68
CA THR A 116 -0.68 -6.82 24.54
C THR A 116 -0.76 -8.27 24.06
N GLY A 117 -0.62 -9.22 24.98
CA GLY A 117 -0.75 -10.65 24.67
C GLY A 117 0.35 -11.50 25.30
N THR A 118 0.61 -12.66 24.69
CA THR A 118 1.53 -13.66 25.25
C THR A 118 2.49 -14.17 24.20
N ILE A 119 3.75 -14.41 24.60
CA ILE A 119 4.78 -15.03 23.79
C ILE A 119 5.45 -16.12 24.63
N SER A 120 5.53 -17.35 24.09
CA SER A 120 6.12 -18.50 24.75
C SER A 120 6.88 -19.36 23.72
N LEU A 121 7.84 -18.74 23.05
CA LEU A 121 8.66 -19.42 22.03
C LEU A 121 9.68 -20.37 22.70
N PRO A 122 10.02 -21.49 22.04
CA PRO A 122 11.03 -22.42 22.55
C PRO A 122 12.44 -21.83 22.60
N ILE A 123 12.68 -20.78 21.84
CA ILE A 123 13.93 -20.01 21.85
C ILE A 123 13.70 -18.73 22.62
N ALA A 124 14.44 -18.50 23.68
CA ALA A 124 14.35 -17.26 24.44
C ALA A 124 14.96 -16.10 23.64
N ASP A 125 14.27 -14.94 23.72
CA ASP A 125 14.78 -13.65 23.26
C ASP A 125 15.02 -13.53 21.74
N ALA A 126 13.97 -13.70 20.96
CA ALA A 126 13.99 -13.43 19.53
C ALA A 126 13.59 -11.99 19.22
N GLY A 127 14.50 -11.20 18.68
CA GLY A 127 14.24 -9.81 18.27
C GLY A 127 13.96 -8.85 19.42
N ASN A 128 13.02 -7.93 19.19
CA ASN A 128 12.65 -6.90 20.18
C ASN A 128 11.67 -7.40 21.26
N LEU A 129 11.06 -8.55 21.06
CA LEU A 129 10.10 -9.15 21.96
C LEU A 129 10.71 -10.37 22.67
N LYS A 130 10.42 -10.49 23.97
CA LYS A 130 10.85 -11.59 24.83
C LYS A 130 9.68 -12.47 25.19
N ASN A 131 9.97 -13.71 25.63
CA ASN A 131 8.94 -14.57 26.19
C ASN A 131 8.32 -13.93 27.44
N GLY A 132 7.01 -13.92 27.52
CA GLY A 132 6.28 -13.33 28.64
C GLY A 132 4.85 -12.96 28.32
N ILE A 133 4.22 -12.32 29.31
CA ILE A 133 2.89 -11.74 29.21
C ILE A 133 3.05 -10.23 29.09
N TYR A 134 2.47 -9.66 28.06
CA TYR A 134 2.43 -8.23 27.80
C TYR A 134 1.02 -7.70 28.11
N ASN A 135 0.96 -6.65 28.91
CA ASN A 135 -0.29 -6.00 29.26
C ASN A 135 -0.17 -4.50 28.95
N ASN A 136 -0.45 -4.13 27.71
CA ASN A 136 -0.28 -2.78 27.20
C ASN A 136 1.13 -2.24 27.49
N THR A 137 2.14 -3.09 27.28
CA THR A 137 3.53 -2.83 27.66
C THR A 137 4.25 -2.11 26.52
N PRO A 138 4.86 -0.93 26.77
CA PRO A 138 5.64 -0.24 25.74
C PRO A 138 6.91 -1.01 25.40
N VAL A 139 7.12 -1.27 24.12
CA VAL A 139 8.31 -1.93 23.57
C VAL A 139 8.92 -1.02 22.53
N ASN A 140 10.24 -0.84 22.59
CA ASN A 140 10.97 -0.09 21.59
C ASN A 140 11.46 -1.04 20.51
N PHE A 141 10.93 -0.86 19.29
CA PHE A 141 11.29 -1.64 18.12
C PHE A 141 12.44 -0.95 17.38
N THR A 142 13.64 -1.49 17.51
CA THR A 142 14.87 -0.91 16.94
C THR A 142 15.12 -1.33 15.51
N ASP A 143 14.52 -2.42 15.07
CA ASP A 143 14.65 -2.98 13.73
C ASP A 143 13.29 -3.50 13.21
N GLU A 144 13.29 -4.07 12.01
CA GLU A 144 12.11 -4.63 11.34
C GLU A 144 11.78 -6.06 11.84
N THR A 145 12.54 -6.61 12.80
CA THR A 145 12.41 -7.99 13.26
C THR A 145 11.57 -8.05 14.53
N PHE A 146 10.46 -8.74 14.49
CA PHE A 146 9.64 -9.03 15.67
C PHE A 146 10.09 -10.32 16.37
N LEU A 147 10.15 -11.37 15.58
CA LEU A 147 10.55 -12.72 15.97
C LEU A 147 11.50 -13.26 14.92
N THR A 148 12.61 -13.83 15.32
CA THR A 148 13.56 -14.50 14.42
C THR A 148 13.47 -16.00 14.52
#